data_6e54b81be1900500ec3e65fca4ba1e9d
#
_entry.id   6e54b81be1900500ec3e65fca4ba1e9d
#
_cell.length_a   1.000
_cell.length_b   1.000
_cell.length_c   1.000
_cell.angle_alpha   90.00
_cell.angle_beta   90.00
_cell.angle_gamma   90.00
#
_symmetry.space_group_name_H-M   'P 1'
#
loop_
_entity.id
_entity.type
_entity.pdbx_description
1 polymer ?
#
loop_
_entity_poly.entity_id
_entity_poly.type
_entity_poly.pdbx_seq_one_letter_code
_entity_poly.pdbx_strand_id
1 'polypeptide(L)'
;SSNLLDDNLNILIEKCVEATKNTPEDEFNSLPDKDLLAKEVKDLSLYDDTHIENDQKIDYLKKLELAASNDKKIVNTESSFTQNKSNFILANTEGFCAGYKTSSFTASSLTVAKDEKSMERDYDYSSKCFFKDLDDAGELGKQAADQTIRKLSPKKIGSEKIAIIF
;
A
#
# COMPACT_ATOMS: atom_id res chain seq x y z
N SER A 1 2.68 -10.38 -16.94
CA SER A 1 3.59 -9.29 -17.30
C SER A 1 4.08 -9.53 -18.73
N SER A 2 3.89 -8.54 -19.59
CA SER A 2 4.34 -8.63 -20.98
C SER A 2 5.83 -8.29 -21.05
N ASN A 3 6.62 -9.15 -21.70
CA ASN A 3 8.01 -8.83 -21.97
C ASN A 3 8.04 -7.80 -23.13
N LEU A 4 8.60 -6.62 -22.86
CA LEU A 4 8.69 -5.50 -23.82
C LEU A 4 9.84 -5.66 -24.83
N LEU A 5 10.20 -6.89 -25.19
CA LEU A 5 11.09 -7.14 -26.31
C LEU A 5 10.38 -6.83 -27.64
N ASP A 6 11.09 -6.24 -28.60
CA ASP A 6 10.53 -5.70 -29.84
C ASP A 6 9.61 -6.66 -30.59
N ASP A 7 9.99 -7.94 -30.72
CA ASP A 7 9.17 -8.94 -31.41
C ASP A 7 7.82 -9.19 -30.69
N ASN A 8 7.81 -9.17 -29.36
CA ASN A 8 6.60 -9.37 -28.59
C ASN A 8 5.70 -8.12 -28.58
N LEU A 9 6.29 -6.94 -28.73
CA LEU A 9 5.56 -5.68 -28.73
C LEU A 9 4.64 -5.58 -29.95
N ASN A 10 5.14 -5.91 -31.16
CA ASN A 10 4.34 -5.90 -32.40
C ASN A 10 3.16 -6.88 -32.31
N ILE A 11 3.40 -8.10 -31.83
CA ILE A 11 2.33 -9.10 -31.62
C ILE A 11 1.29 -8.59 -30.61
N LEU A 12 1.72 -7.92 -29.55
CA LEU A 12 0.81 -7.35 -28.56
C LEU A 12 -0.06 -6.24 -29.14
N ILE A 13 0.54 -5.34 -29.93
CA ILE A 13 -0.17 -4.25 -30.62
C ILE A 13 -1.22 -4.82 -31.57
N GLU A 14 -0.86 -5.78 -32.42
CA GLU A 14 -1.81 -6.43 -33.34
C GLU A 14 -2.99 -7.06 -32.60
N LYS A 15 -2.73 -7.80 -31.52
CA LYS A 15 -3.79 -8.40 -30.70
C LYS A 15 -4.69 -7.35 -30.05
N CYS A 16 -4.13 -6.23 -29.58
CA CYS A 16 -4.92 -5.14 -29.01
C CYS A 16 -5.83 -4.49 -30.04
N VAL A 17 -5.31 -4.26 -31.26
CA VAL A 17 -6.10 -3.71 -32.38
C VAL A 17 -7.23 -4.66 -32.79
N GLU A 18 -6.95 -5.95 -32.90
CA GLU A 18 -7.97 -6.97 -33.22
C GLU A 18 -9.04 -7.05 -32.11
N ALA A 19 -8.63 -7.06 -30.84
CA ALA A 19 -9.57 -7.08 -29.73
C ALA A 19 -10.49 -5.84 -29.75
N THR A 20 -9.92 -4.66 -30.02
CA THR A 20 -10.69 -3.42 -30.09
C THR A 20 -11.70 -3.46 -31.24
N LYS A 21 -11.34 -3.98 -32.42
CA LYS A 21 -12.26 -4.09 -33.57
C LYS A 21 -13.45 -5.04 -33.29
N ASN A 22 -13.27 -5.99 -32.41
CA ASN A 22 -14.31 -6.95 -32.03
C ASN A 22 -15.11 -6.53 -30.77
N THR A 23 -14.79 -5.38 -30.18
CA THR A 23 -15.52 -4.83 -29.04
C THR A 23 -16.65 -3.93 -29.55
N PRO A 24 -17.86 -3.99 -28.95
CA PRO A 24 -18.93 -3.05 -29.27
C PRO A 24 -18.51 -1.60 -29.09
N GLU A 25 -19.02 -0.72 -29.96
CA GLU A 25 -18.77 0.71 -29.82
C GLU A 25 -19.37 1.26 -28.52
N ASP A 26 -18.59 2.10 -27.84
CA ASP A 26 -19.01 2.85 -26.68
C ASP A 26 -18.74 4.34 -26.93
N GLU A 27 -19.81 5.12 -27.08
CA GLU A 27 -19.72 6.55 -27.39
C GLU A 27 -18.99 7.38 -26.32
N PHE A 28 -18.88 6.85 -25.08
CA PHE A 28 -18.20 7.51 -23.97
C PHE A 28 -16.73 7.08 -23.83
N ASN A 29 -16.28 6.07 -24.57
CA ASN A 29 -14.90 5.58 -24.53
C ASN A 29 -14.02 6.31 -25.54
N SER A 30 -13.70 7.56 -25.24
CA SER A 30 -12.86 8.41 -26.09
C SER A 30 -11.73 9.05 -25.26
N LEU A 31 -10.73 9.59 -25.96
CA LEU A 31 -9.74 10.46 -25.33
C LEU A 31 -10.43 11.77 -24.89
N PRO A 32 -10.03 12.36 -23.76
CA PRO A 32 -10.55 13.66 -23.35
C PRO A 32 -10.15 14.74 -24.37
N ASP A 33 -11.00 15.77 -24.51
CA ASP A 33 -10.71 16.92 -25.34
C ASP A 33 -9.39 17.58 -24.92
N LYS A 34 -8.62 18.07 -25.91
CA LYS A 34 -7.30 18.70 -25.64
C LYS A 34 -7.36 19.86 -24.64
N ASP A 35 -8.47 20.58 -24.65
CA ASP A 35 -8.66 21.73 -23.77
C ASP A 35 -8.86 21.34 -22.29
N LEU A 36 -9.25 20.07 -22.05
CA LEU A 36 -9.41 19.51 -20.71
C LEU A 36 -8.13 18.90 -20.17
N LEU A 37 -7.10 18.73 -20.99
CA LEU A 37 -5.82 18.17 -20.57
C LEU A 37 -5.04 19.16 -19.70
N ALA A 38 -4.35 18.62 -18.69
CA ALA A 38 -3.50 19.43 -17.82
C ALA A 38 -2.35 20.07 -18.65
N LYS A 39 -2.20 21.38 -18.55
CA LYS A 39 -1.11 22.13 -19.20
C LYS A 39 0.18 22.10 -18.39
N GLU A 40 0.06 21.91 -17.08
CA GLU A 40 1.18 21.82 -16.14
C GLU A 40 0.95 20.66 -15.18
N VAL A 41 1.99 19.92 -14.88
CA VAL A 41 2.02 18.94 -13.79
C VAL A 41 2.58 19.63 -12.57
N LYS A 42 1.74 19.87 -11.57
CA LYS A 42 2.17 20.46 -10.31
C LYS A 42 3.03 19.48 -9.53
N ASP A 43 4.10 19.97 -8.93
CA ASP A 43 4.84 19.19 -7.94
C ASP A 43 3.99 19.09 -6.66
N LEU A 44 3.55 17.87 -6.36
CA LEU A 44 2.76 17.56 -5.16
C LEU A 44 3.63 17.03 -4.02
N SER A 45 4.95 17.10 -4.15
CA SER A 45 5.92 16.60 -3.14
C SER A 45 5.64 15.13 -2.74
N LEU A 46 5.43 14.27 -3.74
CA LEU A 46 5.12 12.86 -3.53
C LEU A 46 6.33 11.93 -3.58
N TYR A 47 7.53 12.49 -3.72
CA TYR A 47 8.72 11.69 -3.97
C TYR A 47 9.85 12.05 -2.99
N ASP A 48 10.34 11.01 -2.33
CA ASP A 48 11.53 11.04 -1.48
C ASP A 48 12.65 10.23 -2.14
N ASP A 49 13.76 10.89 -2.47
CA ASP A 49 14.92 10.22 -3.08
C ASP A 49 15.86 9.58 -2.06
N THR A 50 15.53 9.65 -0.78
CA THR A 50 16.36 9.08 0.28
C THR A 50 16.70 7.62 -0.01
N HIS A 51 17.99 7.32 -0.01
CA HIS A 51 18.48 5.94 -0.03
C HIS A 51 18.53 5.42 1.40
N ILE A 52 17.92 4.26 1.62
CA ILE A 52 17.92 3.58 2.93
C ILE A 52 18.68 2.28 2.77
N GLU A 53 19.75 2.17 3.52
CA GLU A 53 20.55 0.95 3.56
C GLU A 53 19.76 -0.21 4.20
N ASN A 54 20.09 -1.44 3.82
CA ASN A 54 19.41 -2.60 4.35
C ASN A 54 19.55 -2.73 5.87
N ASP A 55 20.69 -2.35 6.43
CA ASP A 55 20.93 -2.39 7.87
C ASP A 55 19.97 -1.45 8.62
N GLN A 56 19.67 -0.26 8.07
CA GLN A 56 18.69 0.67 8.64
C GLN A 56 17.28 0.08 8.65
N LYS A 57 16.89 -0.62 7.57
CA LYS A 57 15.60 -1.31 7.49
C LYS A 57 15.51 -2.44 8.51
N ILE A 58 16.59 -3.23 8.64
CA ILE A 58 16.68 -4.33 9.60
C ILE A 58 16.62 -3.79 11.03
N ASP A 59 17.31 -2.70 11.34
CA ASP A 59 17.29 -2.10 12.67
C ASP A 59 15.90 -1.53 13.02
N TYR A 60 15.20 -0.94 12.05
CA TYR A 60 13.82 -0.52 12.23
C TYR A 60 12.92 -1.72 12.55
N LEU A 61 13.03 -2.80 11.76
CA LEU A 61 12.24 -4.03 11.97
C LEU A 61 12.53 -4.70 13.31
N LYS A 62 13.79 -4.76 13.74
CA LYS A 62 14.15 -5.30 15.06
C LYS A 62 13.51 -4.52 16.21
N LYS A 63 13.50 -3.18 16.14
CA LYS A 63 12.83 -2.33 17.13
C LYS A 63 11.33 -2.55 17.14
N LEU A 64 10.72 -2.61 15.96
CA LEU A 64 9.31 -2.88 15.75
C LEU A 64 8.90 -4.21 16.37
N GLU A 65 9.61 -5.29 16.05
CA GLU A 65 9.32 -6.64 16.50
C GLU A 65 9.56 -6.80 18.03
N LEU A 66 10.63 -6.19 18.55
CA LEU A 66 10.91 -6.19 19.98
C LEU A 66 9.76 -5.53 20.77
N ALA A 67 9.25 -4.39 20.28
CA ALA A 67 8.14 -3.70 20.92
C ALA A 67 6.83 -4.49 20.80
N ALA A 68 6.57 -5.09 19.63
CA ALA A 68 5.38 -5.90 19.37
C ALA A 68 5.35 -7.17 20.23
N SER A 69 6.50 -7.77 20.53
CA SER A 69 6.61 -9.02 21.31
C SER A 69 6.77 -8.83 22.81
N ASN A 70 6.72 -7.60 23.31
CA ASN A 70 7.07 -7.31 24.72
C ASN A 70 6.03 -7.81 25.75
N ASP A 71 4.79 -8.05 25.34
CA ASP A 71 3.74 -8.57 26.24
C ASP A 71 3.70 -10.11 26.22
N LYS A 72 3.59 -10.72 27.39
CA LYS A 72 3.53 -12.20 27.57
C LYS A 72 2.38 -12.88 26.86
N LYS A 73 1.31 -12.15 26.53
CA LYS A 73 0.17 -12.66 25.78
C LYS A 73 0.44 -12.74 24.29
N ILE A 74 1.43 -12.04 23.77
CA ILE A 74 1.85 -12.13 22.38
C ILE A 74 2.67 -13.39 22.21
N VAL A 75 2.18 -14.27 21.35
CA VAL A 75 2.81 -15.59 21.08
C VAL A 75 3.50 -15.64 19.73
N ASN A 76 3.20 -14.70 18.83
CA ASN A 76 3.86 -14.59 17.53
C ASN A 76 3.80 -13.15 17.02
N THR A 77 4.84 -12.75 16.27
CA THR A 77 4.92 -11.46 15.55
C THR A 77 5.46 -11.70 14.15
N GLU A 78 4.97 -10.93 13.20
CA GLU A 78 5.49 -10.87 11.84
C GLU A 78 5.57 -9.41 11.42
N SER A 79 6.77 -8.93 11.13
CA SER A 79 6.99 -7.53 10.76
C SER A 79 7.56 -7.43 9.35
N SER A 80 7.12 -6.41 8.63
CA SER A 80 7.60 -6.14 7.27
C SER A 80 7.93 -4.66 7.05
N PHE A 81 8.89 -4.43 6.16
CA PHE A 81 9.25 -3.11 5.67
C PHE A 81 9.30 -3.13 4.14
N THR A 82 8.52 -2.27 3.52
CA THR A 82 8.47 -2.13 2.07
C THR A 82 8.82 -0.72 1.65
N GLN A 83 9.69 -0.60 0.66
CA GLN A 83 10.03 0.65 0.00
C GLN A 83 9.70 0.54 -1.48
N ASN A 84 8.88 1.46 -1.98
CA ASN A 84 8.59 1.59 -3.40
C ASN A 84 8.99 2.97 -3.91
N LYS A 85 9.56 3.02 -5.10
CA LYS A 85 9.78 4.23 -5.87
C LYS A 85 9.22 4.00 -7.27
N SER A 86 8.35 4.87 -7.72
CA SER A 86 7.66 4.74 -9.00
C SER A 86 7.79 6.02 -9.81
N ASN A 87 7.91 5.85 -11.11
CA ASN A 87 7.81 6.92 -12.08
C ASN A 87 6.64 6.59 -13.01
N PHE A 88 5.56 7.35 -12.90
CA PHE A 88 4.37 7.19 -13.72
C PHE A 88 4.42 8.18 -14.88
N ILE A 89 4.19 7.70 -16.10
CA ILE A 89 4.11 8.51 -17.31
C ILE A 89 2.81 8.15 -18.03
N LEU A 90 2.04 9.17 -18.37
CA LEU A 90 0.85 9.07 -19.21
C LEU A 90 1.12 9.79 -20.53
N ALA A 91 0.93 9.09 -21.63
CA ALA A 91 1.00 9.66 -22.98
C ALA A 91 -0.20 9.21 -23.79
N ASN A 92 -0.64 10.06 -24.72
CA ASN A 92 -1.72 9.72 -25.65
C ASN A 92 -1.39 10.19 -27.09
N THR A 93 -2.20 9.75 -28.05
CA THR A 93 -2.04 10.07 -29.48
C THR A 93 -2.36 11.52 -29.83
N GLU A 94 -2.99 12.27 -28.91
CA GLU A 94 -3.29 13.70 -29.05
C GLU A 94 -2.13 14.61 -28.64
N GLY A 95 -0.95 14.02 -28.37
CA GLY A 95 0.28 14.74 -28.03
C GLY A 95 0.45 15.05 -26.55
N PHE A 96 -0.43 14.58 -25.69
CA PHE A 96 -0.22 14.68 -24.24
C PHE A 96 0.87 13.71 -23.80
N CYS A 97 1.83 14.21 -23.04
CA CYS A 97 2.83 13.39 -22.38
C CYS A 97 3.22 14.07 -21.06
N ALA A 98 2.83 13.48 -19.94
CA ALA A 98 3.13 14.01 -18.63
C ALA A 98 3.30 12.87 -17.62
N GLY A 99 3.97 13.16 -16.51
CA GLY A 99 4.21 12.15 -15.49
C GLY A 99 4.61 12.74 -14.17
N TYR A 100 4.70 11.88 -13.16
CA TYR A 100 5.15 12.25 -11.83
C TYR A 100 5.85 11.06 -11.17
N LYS A 101 6.67 11.37 -10.16
CA LYS A 101 7.32 10.37 -9.34
C LYS A 101 6.60 10.24 -8.02
N THR A 102 6.57 9.03 -7.49
CA THR A 102 6.08 8.75 -6.14
C THR A 102 7.03 7.83 -5.39
N SER A 103 7.04 7.96 -4.09
CA SER A 103 7.64 7.00 -3.18
C SER A 103 6.66 6.58 -2.11
N SER A 104 6.84 5.40 -1.58
CA SER A 104 6.16 4.95 -0.36
C SER A 104 7.08 4.10 0.48
N PHE A 105 7.04 4.38 1.77
CA PHE A 105 7.70 3.62 2.82
C PHE A 105 6.61 3.08 3.72
N THR A 106 6.53 1.77 3.83
CA THR A 106 5.50 1.11 4.63
C THR A 106 6.15 0.13 5.58
N ALA A 107 5.86 0.29 6.85
CA ALA A 107 6.21 -0.66 7.90
C ALA A 107 4.93 -1.22 8.50
N SER A 108 4.88 -2.50 8.80
CA SER A 108 3.74 -3.13 9.45
C SER A 108 4.20 -4.22 10.43
N SER A 109 3.39 -4.45 11.44
CA SER A 109 3.55 -5.56 12.37
C SER A 109 2.20 -6.25 12.56
N LEU A 110 2.15 -7.53 12.25
CA LEU A 110 1.06 -8.43 12.60
C LEU A 110 1.44 -9.14 13.89
N THR A 111 0.52 -9.19 14.84
CA THR A 111 0.71 -9.84 16.12
C THR A 111 -0.39 -10.86 16.39
N VAL A 112 -0.02 -11.94 17.06
CA VAL A 112 -0.94 -12.96 17.54
C VAL A 112 -0.87 -13.00 19.06
N ALA A 113 -2.01 -12.76 19.70
CA ALA A 113 -2.14 -12.88 21.15
C ALA A 113 -2.96 -14.11 21.53
N LYS A 114 -2.64 -14.67 22.70
CA LYS A 114 -3.33 -15.85 23.24
C LYS A 114 -3.52 -15.70 24.74
N ASP A 115 -4.71 -16.10 25.19
CA ASP A 115 -5.00 -16.37 26.60
C ASP A 115 -5.55 -17.80 26.77
N GLU A 116 -6.08 -18.12 27.95
CA GLU A 116 -6.66 -19.45 28.24
C GLU A 116 -7.91 -19.78 27.41
N LYS A 117 -8.61 -18.77 26.88
CA LYS A 117 -9.93 -18.88 26.26
C LYS A 117 -9.92 -18.60 24.78
N SER A 118 -9.01 -17.79 24.30
CA SER A 118 -9.00 -17.31 22.91
C SER A 118 -7.60 -17.08 22.37
N MET A 119 -7.51 -17.08 21.06
CA MET A 119 -6.35 -16.64 20.30
C MET A 119 -6.84 -15.67 19.24
N GLU A 120 -6.25 -14.48 19.22
CA GLU A 120 -6.64 -13.38 18.35
C GLU A 120 -5.44 -12.83 17.58
N ARG A 121 -5.69 -12.24 16.44
CA ARG A 121 -4.67 -11.56 15.65
C ARG A 121 -5.13 -10.19 15.22
N ASP A 122 -4.20 -9.28 15.13
CA ASP A 122 -4.37 -7.96 14.54
C ASP A 122 -3.06 -7.46 13.98
N TYR A 123 -3.11 -6.32 13.32
CA TYR A 123 -1.93 -5.67 12.77
C TYR A 123 -2.07 -4.16 12.89
N ASP A 124 -0.93 -3.50 12.84
CA ASP A 124 -0.87 -2.06 12.64
C ASP A 124 0.20 -1.73 11.61
N TYR A 125 0.07 -0.57 10.96
CA TYR A 125 1.00 -0.16 9.92
C TYR A 125 1.15 1.36 9.84
N SER A 126 2.31 1.79 9.36
CA SER A 126 2.59 3.16 8.96
C SER A 126 2.98 3.17 7.48
N SER A 127 2.35 4.05 6.70
CA SER A 127 2.66 4.23 5.27
C SER A 127 2.77 5.70 4.95
N LYS A 128 3.94 6.14 4.48
CA LYS A 128 4.26 7.54 4.23
C LYS A 128 4.99 7.70 2.90
N CYS A 129 4.87 8.89 2.28
CA CYS A 129 5.65 9.23 1.09
C CYS A 129 7.11 9.49 1.41
N PHE A 130 7.43 9.96 2.61
CA PHE A 130 8.79 10.28 3.05
C PHE A 130 9.20 9.36 4.19
N PHE A 131 10.43 8.85 4.12
CA PHE A 131 10.96 7.95 5.15
C PHE A 131 10.99 8.59 6.54
N LYS A 132 11.36 9.87 6.60
CA LYS A 132 11.43 10.64 7.85
C LYS A 132 10.10 10.78 8.58
N ASP A 133 8.99 10.60 7.86
CA ASP A 133 7.63 10.75 8.38
C ASP A 133 7.03 9.43 8.85
N LEU A 134 7.77 8.29 8.68
CA LEU A 134 7.35 7.01 9.26
C LEU A 134 7.23 7.13 10.77
N ASP A 135 6.20 6.51 11.31
CA ASP A 135 5.99 6.45 12.73
C ASP A 135 7.15 5.73 13.43
N ASP A 136 7.38 6.01 14.70
CA ASP A 136 8.41 5.33 15.47
C ASP A 136 8.15 3.82 15.54
N ALA A 137 9.17 3.03 15.29
CA ALA A 137 9.05 1.57 15.24
C ALA A 137 8.58 0.96 16.56
N GLY A 138 9.02 1.53 17.69
CA GLY A 138 8.60 1.07 19.02
C GLY A 138 7.14 1.34 19.29
N GLU A 139 6.67 2.55 18.95
CA GLU A 139 5.26 2.92 19.11
C GLU A 139 4.36 2.08 18.22
N LEU A 140 4.74 1.88 16.95
CA LEU A 140 3.99 1.06 16.00
C LEU A 140 3.85 -0.40 16.47
N GLY A 141 4.96 -1.00 16.96
CA GLY A 141 4.94 -2.36 17.48
C GLY A 141 4.06 -2.51 18.73
N LYS A 142 4.15 -1.54 19.64
CA LYS A 142 3.32 -1.50 20.84
C LYS A 142 1.83 -1.36 20.48
N GLN A 143 1.48 -0.49 19.53
CA GLN A 143 0.09 -0.32 19.10
C GLN A 143 -0.47 -1.60 18.51
N ALA A 144 0.28 -2.30 17.64
CA ALA A 144 -0.11 -3.59 17.08
C ALA A 144 -0.40 -4.63 18.20
N ALA A 145 0.48 -4.74 19.20
CA ALA A 145 0.30 -5.62 20.33
C ALA A 145 -0.93 -5.26 21.18
N ASP A 146 -1.08 -3.98 21.52
CA ASP A 146 -2.20 -3.49 22.32
C ASP A 146 -3.55 -3.73 21.63
N GLN A 147 -3.65 -3.51 20.31
CA GLN A 147 -4.85 -3.79 19.52
C GLN A 147 -5.21 -5.27 19.55
N THR A 148 -4.23 -6.14 19.36
CA THR A 148 -4.45 -7.60 19.40
C THR A 148 -4.88 -8.09 20.77
N ILE A 149 -4.23 -7.62 21.84
CA ILE A 149 -4.55 -7.99 23.22
C ILE A 149 -5.98 -7.57 23.61
N ARG A 150 -6.44 -6.40 23.13
CA ARG A 150 -7.81 -5.92 23.39
C ARG A 150 -8.89 -6.82 22.80
N LYS A 151 -8.56 -7.60 21.77
CA LYS A 151 -9.49 -8.56 21.15
C LYS A 151 -9.64 -9.86 21.92
N LEU A 152 -8.74 -10.15 22.87
CA LEU A 152 -8.80 -11.38 23.67
C LEU A 152 -10.07 -11.43 24.51
N SER A 153 -10.56 -12.65 24.73
CA SER A 153 -11.77 -12.95 25.53
C SER A 153 -12.99 -12.12 25.11
N PRO A 154 -13.38 -12.16 23.80
CA PRO A 154 -14.49 -11.38 23.27
C PRO A 154 -15.80 -11.76 23.98
N LYS A 155 -16.63 -10.76 24.26
CA LYS A 155 -17.97 -10.99 24.81
C LYS A 155 -18.98 -11.17 23.68
N LYS A 156 -19.79 -12.20 23.78
CA LYS A 156 -20.94 -12.39 22.88
C LYS A 156 -22.05 -11.43 23.32
N ILE A 157 -22.48 -10.57 22.40
CA ILE A 157 -23.62 -9.68 22.59
C ILE A 157 -24.86 -10.28 21.91
N GLY A 158 -26.03 -10.00 22.46
CA GLY A 158 -27.31 -10.38 21.82
C GLY A 158 -27.61 -9.56 20.55
N SER A 159 -28.66 -9.97 19.84
CA SER A 159 -29.18 -9.16 18.73
C SER A 159 -29.98 -7.98 19.29
N GLU A 160 -29.57 -6.77 18.93
CA GLU A 160 -30.23 -5.54 19.36
C GLU A 160 -30.50 -4.61 18.17
N LYS A 161 -31.51 -3.80 18.29
CA LYS A 161 -31.82 -2.74 17.31
C LYS A 161 -31.36 -1.42 17.91
N ILE A 162 -30.21 -0.92 17.46
CA ILE A 162 -29.59 0.29 17.96
C ILE A 162 -29.32 1.29 16.83
N ALA A 163 -29.21 2.57 17.17
CA ALA A 163 -28.71 3.58 16.25
C ALA A 163 -27.20 3.42 16.07
N ILE A 164 -26.72 3.47 14.84
CA ILE A 164 -25.28 3.40 14.50
C ILE A 164 -24.88 4.77 13.95
N ILE A 165 -23.81 5.33 14.51
CA ILE A 165 -23.20 6.57 14.03
C ILE A 165 -21.89 6.15 13.32
N PHE A 166 -21.75 6.56 12.04
CA PHE A 166 -20.58 6.32 11.21
C PHE A 166 -19.69 7.56 11.20
#